data_c8956591942e52068520a0b423ee0c4d
#
_entry.id   c8956591942e52068520a0b423ee0c4d
#
_cell.length_a   1.000
_cell.length_b   1.000
_cell.length_c   1.000
_cell.angle_alpha   90.00
_cell.angle_beta   90.00
_cell.angle_gamma   90.00
#
_symmetry.space_group_name_H-M   'P 1'
#
loop_
_entity.id
_entity.type
_entity.pdbx_description
1 polymer ?
#
loop_
_entity_poly.entity_id
_entity_poly.type
_entity_poly.pdbx_seq_one_letter_code
_entity_poly.pdbx_strand_id
1 'polypeptide(L)'
;MDYVLGIDGGGTKTSCVICDAEGRIVGIGTAGPSNPLTVGEDGTRRSIEAAIKKALEASRMKAPRFRVAYLGMAGAGRQSSVKVIEKIIDGLDVADRVIIDIDAAVALAGATACNPGVVVISGTGSIAFGVNKHGKRSRVGGWGFLLGDEGSGYDIGRRGLTAALRAYDGRGEETMLLGMLKDHLEVQSIDELVSHFYSGSVKVDEISSLAPLVVEASRMGDLVSKRILRDAAKELGLSAITVVRNLRMEDEEFEVALMGGIFNVKEIASLVRRSIKRVSPKCKVISPKFKPAVGAVLLALKEIDIQIDEPLLRSIKSSLQRVEETP
;
A
#
# COMPACT_ATOMS: atom_id res chain seq x y z
N MET A 1 -29.09 14.58 -3.42
CA MET A 1 -28.17 13.62 -4.05
C MET A 1 -27.18 13.18 -2.96
N ASP A 2 -27.08 11.90 -2.71
CA ASP A 2 -26.20 11.38 -1.65
C ASP A 2 -24.79 11.23 -2.19
N TYR A 3 -23.83 11.76 -1.46
CA TYR A 3 -22.41 11.66 -1.79
C TYR A 3 -21.67 10.90 -0.71
N VAL A 4 -20.64 10.16 -1.12
CA VAL A 4 -19.70 9.47 -0.23
C VAL A 4 -18.27 9.98 -0.46
N LEU A 5 -17.45 9.87 0.58
CA LEU A 5 -16.05 10.25 0.57
C LEU A 5 -15.19 9.01 0.82
N GLY A 6 -14.24 8.75 -0.07
CA GLY A 6 -13.24 7.69 0.10
C GLY A 6 -11.85 8.29 0.28
N ILE A 7 -11.12 7.87 1.31
CA ILE A 7 -9.74 8.29 1.56
C ILE A 7 -8.82 7.07 1.64
N ASP A 8 -7.69 7.16 0.94
CA ASP A 8 -6.53 6.27 1.07
C ASP A 8 -5.36 7.08 1.60
N GLY A 9 -5.05 6.88 2.89
CA GLY A 9 -4.01 7.61 3.60
C GLY A 9 -2.79 6.74 3.87
N GLY A 10 -1.74 6.95 3.10
CA GLY A 10 -0.49 6.18 3.17
C GLY A 10 0.67 6.89 3.87
N GLY A 11 1.80 6.21 3.91
CA GLY A 11 3.07 6.76 4.41
C GLY A 11 3.73 7.78 3.48
N THR A 12 3.29 7.86 2.21
CA THR A 12 3.90 8.73 1.19
C THR A 12 2.92 9.79 0.69
N LYS A 13 1.65 9.44 0.57
CA LYS A 13 0.58 10.31 0.05
C LYS A 13 -0.77 9.99 0.65
N THR A 14 -1.70 10.94 0.54
CA THR A 14 -3.11 10.79 0.86
C THR A 14 -3.92 11.08 -0.41
N SER A 15 -4.84 10.20 -0.76
CA SER A 15 -5.75 10.38 -1.90
C SER A 15 -7.19 10.38 -1.42
N CYS A 16 -7.97 11.36 -1.87
CA CYS A 16 -9.38 11.54 -1.54
C CYS A 16 -10.21 11.51 -2.83
N VAL A 17 -11.33 10.79 -2.80
CA VAL A 17 -12.26 10.66 -3.93
C VAL A 17 -13.68 10.93 -3.44
N ILE A 18 -14.43 11.78 -4.16
CA ILE A 18 -15.84 12.05 -3.93
C ILE A 18 -16.66 11.38 -5.03
N CYS A 19 -17.70 10.64 -4.62
CA CYS A 19 -18.57 9.91 -5.53
C CYS A 19 -20.04 10.08 -5.14
N ASP A 20 -20.95 10.12 -6.12
CA ASP A 20 -22.39 10.05 -5.86
C ASP A 20 -22.91 8.60 -5.78
N ALA A 21 -24.17 8.44 -5.40
CA ALA A 21 -24.81 7.13 -5.25
C ALA A 21 -24.95 6.35 -6.58
N GLU A 22 -24.86 7.01 -7.72
CA GLU A 22 -24.88 6.42 -9.07
C GLU A 22 -23.48 6.02 -9.56
N GLY A 23 -22.45 6.15 -8.71
CA GLY A 23 -21.07 5.77 -9.04
C GLY A 23 -20.34 6.81 -9.91
N ARG A 24 -20.80 8.06 -9.96
CA ARG A 24 -20.06 9.12 -10.67
C ARG A 24 -19.04 9.74 -9.73
N ILE A 25 -17.78 9.60 -10.06
CA ILE A 25 -16.69 10.32 -9.38
C ILE A 25 -16.77 11.78 -9.82
N VAL A 26 -16.89 12.67 -8.86
CA VAL A 26 -17.06 14.12 -9.10
C VAL A 26 -15.86 14.95 -8.66
N GLY A 27 -14.98 14.40 -7.81
CA GLY A 27 -13.79 15.11 -7.38
C GLY A 27 -12.70 14.17 -6.87
N ILE A 28 -11.45 14.56 -7.12
CA ILE A 28 -10.25 13.85 -6.65
C ILE A 28 -9.29 14.87 -6.07
N GLY A 29 -8.71 14.56 -4.92
CA GLY A 29 -7.68 15.38 -4.30
C GLY A 29 -6.52 14.53 -3.80
N THR A 30 -5.31 15.08 -3.86
CA THR A 30 -4.11 14.40 -3.39
C THR A 30 -3.29 15.34 -2.52
N ALA A 31 -2.76 14.82 -1.40
CA ALA A 31 -1.91 15.54 -0.46
C ALA A 31 -0.72 14.68 -0.01
N GLY A 32 0.08 15.20 0.92
CA GLY A 32 1.22 14.51 1.51
C GLY A 32 0.84 13.28 2.35
N PRO A 33 1.81 12.67 3.04
CA PRO A 33 1.60 11.50 3.89
C PRO A 33 0.66 11.80 5.07
N SER A 34 -0.12 10.78 5.51
CA SER A 34 -1.05 10.89 6.63
C SER A 34 -0.97 9.72 7.61
N ASN A 35 0.14 8.97 7.63
CA ASN A 35 0.35 7.96 8.67
C ASN A 35 0.72 8.65 9.99
N PRO A 36 -0.12 8.59 11.07
CA PRO A 36 0.14 9.27 12.34
C PRO A 36 1.48 8.88 13.00
N LEU A 37 1.98 7.68 12.70
CA LEU A 37 3.23 7.19 13.28
C LEU A 37 4.48 7.84 12.66
N THR A 38 4.35 8.42 11.46
CA THR A 38 5.47 9.04 10.74
C THR A 38 5.40 10.55 10.72
N VAL A 39 4.20 11.14 10.57
CA VAL A 39 4.01 12.59 10.43
C VAL A 39 3.32 13.24 11.63
N GLY A 40 3.00 12.46 12.67
CA GLY A 40 2.28 12.92 13.85
C GLY A 40 0.84 13.36 13.59
N GLU A 41 0.13 13.80 14.64
CA GLU A 41 -1.27 14.26 14.56
C GLU A 41 -1.44 15.44 13.61
N ASP A 42 -0.62 16.48 13.75
CA ASP A 42 -0.73 17.69 12.91
C ASP A 42 -0.44 17.44 11.43
N GLY A 43 0.56 16.59 11.14
CA GLY A 43 0.88 16.20 9.77
C GLY A 43 -0.26 15.41 9.13
N THR A 44 -0.85 14.48 9.89
CA THR A 44 -2.01 13.68 9.46
C THR A 44 -3.21 14.59 9.17
N ARG A 45 -3.53 15.51 10.09
CA ARG A 45 -4.60 16.49 9.92
C ARG A 45 -4.42 17.30 8.65
N ARG A 46 -3.26 17.97 8.49
CA ARG A 46 -2.99 18.81 7.30
C ARG A 46 -3.14 18.04 6.00
N SER A 47 -2.69 16.78 5.95
CA SER A 47 -2.77 15.97 4.73
C SER A 47 -4.20 15.56 4.41
N ILE A 48 -4.99 15.14 5.40
CA ILE A 48 -6.41 14.79 5.21
C ILE A 48 -7.19 16.03 4.76
N GLU A 49 -7.07 17.15 5.48
CA GLU A 49 -7.75 18.41 5.13
C GLU A 49 -7.41 18.88 3.72
N ALA A 50 -6.12 18.86 3.36
CA ALA A 50 -5.68 19.27 2.03
C ALA A 50 -6.19 18.34 0.93
N ALA A 51 -6.25 17.02 1.16
CA ALA A 51 -6.80 16.08 0.18
C ALA A 51 -8.30 16.28 -0.01
N ILE A 52 -9.07 16.45 1.07
CA ILE A 52 -10.52 16.74 1.02
C ILE A 52 -10.76 18.07 0.30
N LYS A 53 -10.05 19.14 0.68
CA LYS A 53 -10.18 20.46 0.07
C LYS A 53 -9.97 20.42 -1.44
N LYS A 54 -8.90 19.78 -1.91
CA LYS A 54 -8.63 19.63 -3.34
C LYS A 54 -9.71 18.83 -4.07
N ALA A 55 -10.24 17.76 -3.45
CA ALA A 55 -11.33 16.99 -4.03
C ALA A 55 -12.62 17.81 -4.15
N LEU A 56 -12.92 18.65 -3.15
CA LEU A 56 -14.06 19.60 -3.19
C LEU A 56 -13.88 20.67 -4.26
N GLU A 57 -12.71 21.26 -4.38
CA GLU A 57 -12.38 22.23 -5.43
C GLU A 57 -12.57 21.61 -6.82
N ALA A 58 -12.04 20.39 -7.05
CA ALA A 58 -12.22 19.68 -8.32
C ALA A 58 -13.69 19.36 -8.63
N SER A 59 -14.49 19.04 -7.62
CA SER A 59 -15.92 18.75 -7.78
C SER A 59 -16.79 20.00 -8.00
N ARG A 60 -16.27 21.20 -7.75
CA ARG A 60 -17.01 22.48 -7.72
C ARG A 60 -18.16 22.48 -6.70
N MET A 61 -18.15 21.60 -5.71
CA MET A 61 -19.17 21.52 -4.67
C MET A 61 -18.86 22.51 -3.54
N LYS A 62 -19.91 23.16 -3.03
CA LYS A 62 -19.80 24.05 -1.87
C LYS A 62 -20.06 23.24 -0.60
N ALA A 63 -19.00 22.75 0.05
CA ALA A 63 -19.02 22.10 1.37
C ALA A 63 -20.19 21.13 1.59
N PRO A 64 -20.33 20.05 0.81
CA PRO A 64 -21.39 19.06 1.01
C PRO A 64 -21.12 18.29 2.29
N ARG A 65 -22.19 17.85 2.97
CA ARG A 65 -22.09 16.84 4.00
C ARG A 65 -22.20 15.46 3.34
N PHE A 66 -21.22 14.60 3.57
CA PHE A 66 -21.21 13.25 2.99
C PHE A 66 -22.06 12.29 3.85
N ARG A 67 -22.73 11.34 3.21
CA ARG A 67 -23.46 10.27 3.94
C ARG A 67 -22.49 9.38 4.71
N VAL A 68 -21.39 8.99 4.07
CA VAL A 68 -20.32 8.18 4.66
C VAL A 68 -18.97 8.69 4.17
N ALA A 69 -18.03 8.82 5.11
CA ALA A 69 -16.60 8.93 4.84
C ALA A 69 -15.92 7.63 5.23
N TYR A 70 -15.32 6.92 4.29
CA TYR A 70 -14.57 5.70 4.53
C TYR A 70 -13.07 5.96 4.36
N LEU A 71 -12.30 5.75 5.40
CA LEU A 71 -10.88 6.05 5.44
C LEU A 71 -10.07 4.75 5.59
N GLY A 72 -9.29 4.41 4.57
CA GLY A 72 -8.26 3.38 4.66
C GLY A 72 -6.92 4.03 5.01
N MET A 73 -6.43 3.81 6.23
CA MET A 73 -5.29 4.57 6.76
C MET A 73 -4.14 3.66 7.17
N ALA A 74 -2.94 3.97 6.68
CA ALA A 74 -1.73 3.36 7.18
C ALA A 74 -1.58 3.64 8.68
N GLY A 75 -1.23 2.60 9.43
CA GLY A 75 -1.15 2.67 10.90
C GLY A 75 -2.47 2.42 11.63
N ALA A 76 -3.64 2.43 10.98
CA ALA A 76 -4.94 2.16 11.60
C ALA A 76 -5.11 0.70 12.13
N GLY A 77 -4.13 -0.16 11.91
CA GLY A 77 -4.05 -1.44 12.61
C GLY A 77 -3.76 -1.34 14.11
N ARG A 78 -3.50 -0.14 14.63
CA ARG A 78 -3.24 0.16 16.05
C ARG A 78 -4.29 1.11 16.59
N GLN A 79 -4.88 0.76 17.73
CA GLN A 79 -5.96 1.54 18.35
C GLN A 79 -5.56 2.98 18.71
N SER A 80 -4.30 3.20 19.06
CA SER A 80 -3.76 4.56 19.31
C SER A 80 -3.82 5.45 18.06
N SER A 81 -3.48 4.91 16.90
CA SER A 81 -3.56 5.66 15.63
C SER A 81 -5.01 5.91 15.21
N VAL A 82 -5.90 4.93 15.43
CA VAL A 82 -7.34 5.09 15.15
C VAL A 82 -7.91 6.27 15.94
N LYS A 83 -7.64 6.37 17.25
CA LYS A 83 -8.09 7.50 18.09
C LYS A 83 -7.61 8.86 17.60
N VAL A 84 -6.38 8.94 17.09
CA VAL A 84 -5.86 10.19 16.50
C VAL A 84 -6.64 10.55 15.24
N ILE A 85 -6.89 9.58 14.36
CA ILE A 85 -7.64 9.79 13.12
C ILE A 85 -9.10 10.16 13.41
N GLU A 86 -9.77 9.47 14.36
CA GLU A 86 -11.12 9.79 14.82
C GLU A 86 -11.22 11.24 15.28
N LYS A 87 -10.34 11.68 16.17
CA LYS A 87 -10.30 13.06 16.66
C LYS A 87 -10.12 14.10 15.54
N ILE A 88 -9.33 13.77 14.53
CA ILE A 88 -9.13 14.65 13.37
C ILE A 88 -10.42 14.77 12.57
N ILE A 89 -11.05 13.65 12.24
CA ILE A 89 -12.23 13.62 11.37
C ILE A 89 -13.47 14.18 12.07
N ASP A 90 -13.65 13.89 13.35
CA ASP A 90 -14.73 14.48 14.16
C ASP A 90 -14.63 16.02 14.18
N GLY A 91 -13.41 16.56 14.25
CA GLY A 91 -13.18 18.00 14.19
C GLY A 91 -13.45 18.64 12.82
N LEU A 92 -13.52 17.82 11.74
CA LEU A 92 -13.83 18.31 10.39
C LEU A 92 -15.32 18.30 10.07
N ASP A 93 -16.12 17.54 10.79
CA ASP A 93 -17.58 17.39 10.64
C ASP A 93 -18.06 17.23 9.18
N VAL A 94 -17.34 16.41 8.41
CA VAL A 94 -17.55 16.30 6.95
C VAL A 94 -18.62 15.28 6.55
N ALA A 95 -18.96 14.31 7.42
CA ALA A 95 -19.86 13.22 7.09
C ALA A 95 -20.83 12.87 8.23
N ASP A 96 -21.97 12.25 7.89
CA ASP A 96 -22.93 11.73 8.87
C ASP A 96 -22.39 10.51 9.62
N ARG A 97 -21.61 9.68 8.89
CA ARG A 97 -20.95 8.49 9.43
C ARG A 97 -19.51 8.40 8.94
N VAL A 98 -18.60 8.10 9.85
CA VAL A 98 -17.18 7.91 9.55
C VAL A 98 -16.78 6.47 9.86
N ILE A 99 -16.03 5.86 8.93
CA ILE A 99 -15.46 4.52 9.10
C ILE A 99 -13.96 4.59 8.85
N ILE A 100 -13.20 4.15 9.84
CA ILE A 100 -11.73 4.07 9.74
C ILE A 100 -11.33 2.61 9.67
N ASP A 101 -10.53 2.28 8.67
CA ASP A 101 -10.01 0.94 8.43
C ASP A 101 -8.53 1.01 8.04
N ILE A 102 -7.89 -0.14 7.94
CA ILE A 102 -6.51 -0.22 7.44
C ILE A 102 -6.45 0.04 5.93
N ASP A 103 -5.36 0.62 5.47
CA ASP A 103 -5.07 0.90 4.04
C ASP A 103 -5.17 -0.36 3.15
N ALA A 104 -4.77 -1.54 3.66
CA ALA A 104 -4.89 -2.79 2.93
C ALA A 104 -6.35 -3.20 2.65
N ALA A 105 -7.32 -2.79 3.48
CA ALA A 105 -8.73 -3.09 3.26
C ALA A 105 -9.28 -2.33 2.04
N VAL A 106 -8.99 -1.03 1.94
CA VAL A 106 -9.40 -0.22 0.79
C VAL A 106 -8.62 -0.61 -0.48
N ALA A 107 -7.36 -1.02 -0.33
CA ALA A 107 -6.57 -1.54 -1.44
C ALA A 107 -7.18 -2.84 -2.00
N LEU A 108 -7.59 -3.79 -1.15
CA LEU A 108 -8.29 -5.00 -1.58
C LEU A 108 -9.62 -4.67 -2.27
N ALA A 109 -10.44 -3.80 -1.64
CA ALA A 109 -11.73 -3.40 -2.20
C ALA A 109 -11.59 -2.78 -3.59
N GLY A 110 -10.61 -1.90 -3.79
CA GLY A 110 -10.30 -1.33 -5.09
C GLY A 110 -9.80 -2.36 -6.10
N ALA A 111 -8.91 -3.25 -5.67
CA ALA A 111 -8.33 -4.25 -6.55
C ALA A 111 -9.35 -5.27 -7.05
N THR A 112 -10.27 -5.72 -6.21
CA THR A 112 -11.24 -6.78 -6.52
C THR A 112 -12.66 -6.26 -6.80
N ALA A 113 -12.89 -4.93 -6.71
CA ALA A 113 -14.23 -4.33 -6.72
C ALA A 113 -15.14 -4.95 -5.62
N CYS A 114 -14.60 -5.04 -4.41
CA CYS A 114 -15.25 -5.62 -3.23
C CYS A 114 -15.57 -7.13 -3.32
N ASN A 115 -15.08 -7.85 -4.33
CA ASN A 115 -15.18 -9.30 -4.35
C ASN A 115 -14.25 -9.94 -3.30
N PRO A 116 -14.55 -11.15 -2.82
CA PRO A 116 -13.63 -11.92 -1.99
C PRO A 116 -12.27 -12.07 -2.63
N GLY A 117 -11.20 -11.93 -1.85
CA GLY A 117 -9.85 -11.99 -2.40
C GLY A 117 -8.75 -11.72 -1.40
N VAL A 118 -7.54 -11.65 -1.93
CA VAL A 118 -6.32 -11.35 -1.20
C VAL A 118 -5.54 -10.25 -1.91
N VAL A 119 -5.04 -9.28 -1.16
CA VAL A 119 -4.05 -8.32 -1.65
C VAL A 119 -2.72 -8.56 -0.94
N VAL A 120 -1.63 -8.49 -1.70
CA VAL A 120 -0.26 -8.42 -1.16
C VAL A 120 0.31 -7.09 -1.59
N ILE A 121 0.65 -6.27 -0.62
CA ILE A 121 1.23 -4.95 -0.87
C ILE A 121 2.70 -5.00 -0.47
N SER A 122 3.58 -4.56 -1.36
CA SER A 122 5.00 -4.40 -1.07
C SER A 122 5.53 -3.14 -1.75
N GLY A 123 5.74 -2.12 -0.93
CA GLY A 123 6.35 -0.83 -1.23
C GLY A 123 7.47 -0.55 -0.23
N THR A 124 7.44 0.59 0.46
CA THR A 124 8.34 0.89 1.59
C THR A 124 8.20 -0.15 2.70
N GLY A 125 6.97 -0.56 3.04
CA GLY A 125 6.65 -1.70 3.92
C GLY A 125 5.96 -2.83 3.16
N SER A 126 5.55 -3.91 3.88
CA SER A 126 4.81 -5.02 3.30
C SER A 126 3.68 -5.53 4.18
N ILE A 127 2.59 -5.97 3.55
CA ILE A 127 1.41 -6.53 4.21
C ILE A 127 0.66 -7.45 3.25
N ALA A 128 0.08 -8.53 3.76
CA ALA A 128 -0.95 -9.31 3.08
C ALA A 128 -2.28 -9.20 3.83
N PHE A 129 -3.35 -8.99 3.09
CA PHE A 129 -4.70 -8.86 3.65
C PHE A 129 -5.72 -9.56 2.75
N GLY A 130 -6.74 -10.14 3.34
CA GLY A 130 -7.78 -10.82 2.59
C GLY A 130 -9.14 -10.80 3.28
N VAL A 131 -10.17 -11.01 2.45
CA VAL A 131 -11.58 -11.16 2.87
C VAL A 131 -12.18 -12.33 2.11
N ASN A 132 -12.81 -13.27 2.82
CA ASN A 132 -13.52 -14.39 2.19
C ASN A 132 -15.00 -14.04 1.90
N LYS A 133 -15.71 -14.96 1.21
CA LYS A 133 -17.14 -14.79 0.84
C LYS A 133 -18.10 -14.61 2.02
N HIS A 134 -17.67 -14.93 3.25
CA HIS A 134 -18.45 -14.74 4.48
C HIS A 134 -18.10 -13.43 5.21
N GLY A 135 -17.25 -12.58 4.61
CA GLY A 135 -16.80 -11.33 5.22
C GLY A 135 -15.72 -11.50 6.29
N LYS A 136 -15.23 -12.74 6.53
CA LYS A 136 -14.13 -12.95 7.47
C LYS A 136 -12.86 -12.32 6.90
N ARG A 137 -12.14 -11.60 7.75
CA ARG A 137 -10.91 -10.86 7.41
C ARG A 137 -9.68 -11.53 8.00
N SER A 138 -8.56 -11.47 7.30
CA SER A 138 -7.25 -11.90 7.81
C SER A 138 -6.16 -10.94 7.33
N ARG A 139 -5.25 -10.60 8.23
CA ARG A 139 -4.05 -9.81 7.97
C ARG A 139 -2.82 -10.58 8.38
N VAL A 140 -1.77 -10.54 7.57
CA VAL A 140 -0.44 -11.09 7.86
C VAL A 140 0.59 -10.03 7.53
N GLY A 141 1.54 -9.79 8.41
CA GLY A 141 2.52 -8.71 8.30
C GLY A 141 1.94 -7.32 8.61
N GLY A 142 2.58 -6.27 8.10
CA GLY A 142 2.23 -4.88 8.39
C GLY A 142 2.55 -4.47 9.82
N TRP A 143 3.64 -5.02 10.39
CA TRP A 143 4.09 -4.70 11.75
C TRP A 143 5.05 -3.53 11.78
N GLY A 144 5.48 -3.03 10.62
CA GLY A 144 6.44 -1.96 10.45
C GLY A 144 7.89 -2.48 10.39
N PHE A 145 8.77 -1.63 9.92
CA PHE A 145 10.15 -1.96 9.53
C PHE A 145 11.03 -2.56 10.63
N LEU A 146 10.71 -2.31 11.91
CA LEU A 146 11.47 -2.85 13.04
C LEU A 146 11.07 -4.30 13.38
N LEU A 147 9.81 -4.67 13.18
CA LEU A 147 9.25 -5.94 13.67
C LEU A 147 8.73 -6.83 12.54
N GLY A 148 8.84 -6.39 11.28
CA GLY A 148 8.30 -7.08 10.12
C GLY A 148 8.71 -6.42 8.82
N ASP A 149 7.75 -6.28 7.91
CA ASP A 149 7.90 -5.74 6.56
C ASP A 149 8.87 -6.55 5.69
N GLU A 150 8.94 -7.85 5.91
CA GLU A 150 9.76 -8.79 5.14
C GLU A 150 9.35 -8.76 3.67
N GLY A 151 10.35 -8.68 2.80
CA GLY A 151 10.16 -8.57 1.36
C GLY A 151 9.73 -7.19 0.86
N SER A 152 9.71 -6.17 1.72
CA SER A 152 9.51 -4.77 1.36
C SER A 152 10.76 -4.14 0.74
N GLY A 153 10.62 -2.92 0.20
CA GLY A 153 11.75 -2.11 -0.24
C GLY A 153 12.73 -1.82 0.88
N TYR A 154 12.23 -1.53 2.08
CA TYR A 154 13.09 -1.36 3.25
C TYR A 154 13.89 -2.62 3.57
N ASP A 155 13.25 -3.79 3.63
CA ASP A 155 13.94 -5.05 3.93
C ASP A 155 14.98 -5.39 2.86
N ILE A 156 14.64 -5.22 1.57
CA ILE A 156 15.56 -5.45 0.44
C ILE A 156 16.75 -4.49 0.51
N GLY A 157 16.51 -3.19 0.70
CA GLY A 157 17.56 -2.17 0.82
C GLY A 157 18.47 -2.41 2.02
N ARG A 158 17.90 -2.68 3.19
CA ARG A 158 18.64 -2.99 4.41
C ARG A 158 19.51 -4.25 4.25
N ARG A 159 18.97 -5.31 3.63
CA ARG A 159 19.74 -6.54 3.33
C ARG A 159 20.85 -6.27 2.34
N GLY A 160 20.61 -5.41 1.36
CA GLY A 160 21.64 -4.96 0.41
C GLY A 160 22.80 -4.26 1.10
N LEU A 161 22.52 -3.27 1.96
CA LEU A 161 23.52 -2.59 2.81
C LEU A 161 24.29 -3.58 3.67
N THR A 162 23.60 -4.47 4.37
CA THR A 162 24.22 -5.47 5.23
C THR A 162 25.14 -6.40 4.43
N ALA A 163 24.72 -6.84 3.24
CA ALA A 163 25.51 -7.72 2.40
C ALA A 163 26.79 -7.02 1.88
N ALA A 164 26.68 -5.75 1.48
CA ALA A 164 27.82 -4.95 1.05
C ALA A 164 28.88 -4.80 2.15
N LEU A 165 28.46 -4.47 3.37
CA LEU A 165 29.37 -4.34 4.52
C LEU A 165 29.96 -5.70 4.93
N ARG A 166 29.20 -6.79 4.86
CA ARG A 166 29.75 -8.14 5.14
C ARG A 166 30.79 -8.57 4.13
N ALA A 167 30.62 -8.23 2.85
CA ALA A 167 31.63 -8.46 1.81
C ALA A 167 32.90 -7.64 2.08
N TYR A 168 32.74 -6.36 2.43
CA TYR A 168 33.86 -5.50 2.82
C TYR A 168 34.68 -6.04 4.00
N ASP A 169 34.01 -6.57 5.03
CA ASP A 169 34.63 -7.18 6.20
C ASP A 169 35.33 -8.54 5.89
N GLY A 170 35.16 -9.11 4.70
CA GLY A 170 35.61 -10.45 4.35
C GLY A 170 34.83 -11.61 4.98
N ARG A 171 33.67 -11.33 5.61
CA ARG A 171 32.78 -12.33 6.24
C ARG A 171 31.51 -12.62 5.41
N GLY A 172 31.42 -12.07 4.23
CA GLY A 172 30.33 -12.28 3.28
C GLY A 172 30.85 -12.66 1.90
N GLU A 173 29.94 -13.05 1.01
CA GLU A 173 30.27 -13.29 -0.39
C GLU A 173 30.52 -11.97 -1.11
N GLU A 174 31.38 -11.99 -2.12
CA GLU A 174 31.62 -10.85 -3.00
C GLU A 174 30.31 -10.37 -3.65
N THR A 175 30.15 -9.04 -3.74
CA THR A 175 28.98 -8.40 -4.32
C THR A 175 29.35 -7.05 -4.93
N MET A 176 28.64 -6.68 -5.99
CA MET A 176 28.77 -5.36 -6.62
C MET A 176 28.14 -4.24 -5.78
N LEU A 177 27.31 -4.59 -4.78
CA LEU A 177 26.48 -3.64 -4.03
C LEU A 177 27.29 -2.55 -3.34
N LEU A 178 28.51 -2.85 -2.83
CA LEU A 178 29.31 -1.84 -2.14
C LEU A 178 29.66 -0.66 -3.04
N GLY A 179 30.16 -0.97 -4.25
CA GLY A 179 30.48 0.06 -5.25
C GLY A 179 29.23 0.87 -5.63
N MET A 180 28.15 0.17 -6.00
CA MET A 180 26.89 0.81 -6.40
C MET A 180 26.28 1.69 -5.30
N LEU A 181 26.37 1.28 -4.04
CA LEU A 181 25.88 2.07 -2.90
C LEU A 181 26.73 3.32 -2.68
N LYS A 182 28.06 3.21 -2.77
CA LYS A 182 28.96 4.36 -2.66
C LYS A 182 28.71 5.38 -3.77
N ASP A 183 28.56 4.92 -5.00
CA ASP A 183 28.27 5.78 -6.15
C ASP A 183 26.91 6.47 -6.01
N HIS A 184 25.87 5.73 -5.58
CA HIS A 184 24.51 6.26 -5.42
C HIS A 184 24.40 7.31 -4.31
N LEU A 185 25.12 7.10 -3.20
CA LEU A 185 25.11 8.00 -2.05
C LEU A 185 26.22 9.07 -2.11
N GLU A 186 27.00 9.07 -3.18
CA GLU A 186 28.12 10.00 -3.41
C GLU A 186 29.16 10.01 -2.28
N VAL A 187 29.40 8.84 -1.65
CA VAL A 187 30.37 8.67 -0.56
C VAL A 187 31.63 7.94 -1.04
N GLN A 188 32.80 8.32 -0.48
CA GLN A 188 34.09 7.79 -0.91
C GLN A 188 34.59 6.66 -0.01
N SER A 189 34.20 6.64 1.26
CA SER A 189 34.67 5.70 2.26
C SER A 189 33.55 4.92 2.93
N ILE A 190 33.89 3.84 3.64
CA ILE A 190 32.92 3.11 4.48
C ILE A 190 32.50 3.95 5.68
N ASP A 191 33.40 4.74 6.26
CA ASP A 191 33.08 5.62 7.39
C ASP A 191 32.05 6.68 6.99
N GLU A 192 32.16 7.25 5.78
CA GLU A 192 31.14 8.16 5.25
C GLU A 192 29.81 7.44 5.02
N LEU A 193 29.81 6.24 4.45
CA LEU A 193 28.62 5.42 4.24
C LEU A 193 27.88 5.14 5.57
N VAL A 194 28.64 4.74 6.59
CA VAL A 194 28.09 4.47 7.93
C VAL A 194 27.56 5.76 8.56
N SER A 195 28.34 6.83 8.53
CA SER A 195 27.98 8.14 9.08
C SER A 195 26.71 8.69 8.43
N HIS A 196 26.52 8.47 7.12
CA HIS A 196 25.33 8.89 6.40
C HIS A 196 24.03 8.34 7.02
N PHE A 197 24.01 7.07 7.42
CA PHE A 197 22.81 6.44 8.02
C PHE A 197 22.67 6.69 9.51
N TYR A 198 23.76 7.02 10.23
CA TYR A 198 23.73 7.28 11.69
C TYR A 198 23.66 8.75 12.05
N SER A 199 23.69 9.67 11.09
CA SER A 199 23.63 11.14 11.33
C SER A 199 22.19 11.64 11.58
N GLY A 200 21.38 10.92 12.36
CA GLY A 200 20.02 11.35 12.70
C GLY A 200 19.05 10.20 12.98
N SER A 201 17.76 10.44 12.80
CA SER A 201 16.75 9.36 12.86
C SER A 201 16.83 8.45 11.64
N VAL A 202 16.55 7.15 11.84
CA VAL A 202 16.51 6.18 10.73
C VAL A 202 15.51 6.62 9.65
N LYS A 203 16.01 6.85 8.46
CA LYS A 203 15.20 7.27 7.31
C LYS A 203 14.72 6.04 6.54
N VAL A 204 13.54 5.55 6.89
CA VAL A 204 12.95 4.32 6.32
C VAL A 204 12.82 4.41 4.79
N ASP A 205 12.36 5.56 4.29
CA ASP A 205 12.20 5.79 2.85
C ASP A 205 13.55 5.81 2.13
N GLU A 206 14.60 6.34 2.74
CA GLU A 206 15.95 6.36 2.17
C GLU A 206 16.52 4.94 2.04
N ILE A 207 16.40 4.11 3.08
CA ILE A 207 16.81 2.70 2.99
C ILE A 207 15.95 1.95 1.96
N SER A 208 14.66 2.20 1.92
CA SER A 208 13.77 1.61 0.91
C SER A 208 14.14 2.01 -0.52
N SER A 209 14.64 3.23 -0.73
CA SER A 209 15.09 3.72 -2.03
C SER A 209 16.33 3.00 -2.58
N LEU A 210 17.03 2.21 -1.76
CA LEU A 210 18.15 1.37 -2.19
C LEU A 210 17.71 0.05 -2.81
N ALA A 211 16.45 -0.37 -2.67
CA ALA A 211 15.97 -1.61 -3.27
C ALA A 211 16.16 -1.69 -4.80
N PRO A 212 15.99 -0.61 -5.59
CA PRO A 212 16.32 -0.59 -7.00
C PRO A 212 17.77 -0.96 -7.32
N LEU A 213 18.76 -0.58 -6.49
CA LEU A 213 20.17 -0.96 -6.68
C LEU A 213 20.36 -2.47 -6.54
N VAL A 214 19.68 -3.09 -5.55
CA VAL A 214 19.72 -4.56 -5.40
C VAL A 214 19.09 -5.24 -6.62
N VAL A 215 18.02 -4.69 -7.17
CA VAL A 215 17.40 -5.19 -8.40
C VAL A 215 18.36 -5.07 -9.59
N GLU A 216 19.02 -3.94 -9.73
CA GLU A 216 19.99 -3.68 -10.80
C GLU A 216 21.19 -4.63 -10.70
N ALA A 217 21.82 -4.73 -9.54
CA ALA A 217 22.91 -5.68 -9.28
C ALA A 217 22.51 -7.12 -9.63
N SER A 218 21.29 -7.53 -9.24
CA SER A 218 20.75 -8.84 -9.60
C SER A 218 20.67 -9.06 -11.11
N ARG A 219 20.25 -8.04 -11.88
CA ARG A 219 20.19 -8.08 -13.35
C ARG A 219 21.59 -8.15 -13.99
N MET A 220 22.56 -7.51 -13.37
CA MET A 220 23.97 -7.56 -13.78
C MET A 220 24.66 -8.89 -13.42
N GLY A 221 23.97 -9.79 -12.73
CA GLY A 221 24.48 -11.13 -12.43
C GLY A 221 24.86 -11.39 -10.98
N ASP A 222 24.83 -10.36 -10.10
CA ASP A 222 25.20 -10.48 -8.70
C ASP A 222 24.35 -11.55 -7.98
N LEU A 223 25.05 -12.58 -7.43
CA LEU A 223 24.39 -13.73 -6.83
C LEU A 223 23.80 -13.41 -5.46
N VAL A 224 24.41 -12.49 -4.72
CA VAL A 224 23.93 -12.03 -3.41
C VAL A 224 22.61 -11.30 -3.59
N SER A 225 22.55 -10.38 -4.53
CA SER A 225 21.33 -9.64 -4.86
C SER A 225 20.21 -10.55 -5.35
N LYS A 226 20.52 -11.54 -6.21
CA LYS A 226 19.54 -12.58 -6.62
C LYS A 226 18.95 -13.34 -5.44
N ARG A 227 19.78 -13.66 -4.45
CA ARG A 227 19.32 -14.34 -3.23
C ARG A 227 18.42 -13.45 -2.40
N ILE A 228 18.80 -12.19 -2.19
CA ILE A 228 17.97 -11.19 -1.46
C ILE A 228 16.58 -11.09 -2.10
N LEU A 229 16.49 -10.93 -3.41
CA LEU A 229 15.19 -10.82 -4.12
C LEU A 229 14.37 -12.12 -4.07
N ARG A 230 15.05 -13.28 -4.14
CA ARG A 230 14.36 -14.57 -4.01
C ARG A 230 13.78 -14.76 -2.61
N ASP A 231 14.51 -14.38 -1.58
CA ASP A 231 14.06 -14.50 -0.20
C ASP A 231 12.92 -13.52 0.07
N ALA A 232 13.00 -12.28 -0.42
CA ALA A 232 11.89 -11.33 -0.39
C ALA A 232 10.61 -11.91 -1.03
N ALA A 233 10.74 -12.55 -2.20
CA ALA A 233 9.60 -13.21 -2.85
C ALA A 233 9.02 -14.39 -2.04
N LYS A 234 9.87 -15.14 -1.32
CA LYS A 234 9.41 -16.23 -0.43
C LYS A 234 8.58 -15.68 0.73
N GLU A 235 9.04 -14.62 1.39
CA GLU A 235 8.33 -14.00 2.51
C GLU A 235 6.98 -13.43 2.09
N LEU A 236 6.93 -12.69 0.95
CA LEU A 236 5.68 -12.17 0.39
C LEU A 236 4.71 -13.30 0.00
N GLY A 237 5.23 -14.38 -0.58
CA GLY A 237 4.45 -15.57 -0.92
C GLY A 237 3.91 -16.28 0.32
N LEU A 238 4.73 -16.42 1.37
CA LEU A 238 4.34 -17.01 2.64
C LEU A 238 3.22 -16.20 3.31
N SER A 239 3.35 -14.87 3.33
CA SER A 239 2.34 -13.97 3.88
C SER A 239 0.99 -14.14 3.17
N ALA A 240 0.99 -14.19 1.83
CA ALA A 240 -0.21 -14.42 1.04
C ALA A 240 -0.85 -15.79 1.33
N ILE A 241 -0.06 -16.86 1.34
CA ILE A 241 -0.51 -18.24 1.62
C ILE A 241 -1.08 -18.33 3.03
N THR A 242 -0.49 -17.65 4.00
CA THR A 242 -0.97 -17.63 5.38
C THR A 242 -2.35 -16.95 5.47
N VAL A 243 -2.58 -15.84 4.75
CA VAL A 243 -3.90 -15.22 4.64
C VAL A 243 -4.92 -16.19 4.06
N VAL A 244 -4.58 -16.86 2.95
CA VAL A 244 -5.47 -17.83 2.29
C VAL A 244 -5.88 -18.95 3.25
N ARG A 245 -4.92 -19.53 3.99
CA ARG A 245 -5.17 -20.59 4.99
C ARG A 245 -6.02 -20.11 6.17
N ASN A 246 -5.73 -18.93 6.72
CA ASN A 246 -6.51 -18.34 7.81
C ASN A 246 -7.99 -18.13 7.44
N LEU A 247 -8.23 -17.88 6.15
CA LEU A 247 -9.57 -17.67 5.56
C LEU A 247 -10.21 -18.95 5.03
N ARG A 248 -9.46 -20.07 4.98
CA ARG A 248 -9.88 -21.37 4.42
C ARG A 248 -10.32 -21.26 2.96
N MET A 249 -9.49 -20.59 2.14
CA MET A 249 -9.79 -20.28 0.74
C MET A 249 -8.97 -21.16 -0.25
N GLU A 250 -8.25 -22.19 0.22
CA GLU A 250 -7.33 -22.98 -0.60
C GLU A 250 -8.00 -23.56 -1.84
N ASP A 251 -9.23 -24.06 -1.70
CA ASP A 251 -10.00 -24.73 -2.75
C ASP A 251 -11.03 -23.82 -3.43
N GLU A 252 -11.11 -22.55 -3.03
CA GLU A 252 -12.08 -21.58 -3.55
C GLU A 252 -11.55 -20.83 -4.77
N GLU A 253 -12.48 -20.30 -5.59
CA GLU A 253 -12.15 -19.29 -6.59
C GLU A 253 -12.17 -17.91 -5.94
N PHE A 254 -11.07 -17.18 -6.05
CA PHE A 254 -10.94 -15.79 -5.56
C PHE A 254 -9.88 -15.04 -6.35
N GLU A 255 -9.89 -13.71 -6.20
CA GLU A 255 -8.93 -12.82 -6.84
C GLU A 255 -7.74 -12.54 -5.92
N VAL A 256 -6.53 -12.48 -6.49
CA VAL A 256 -5.31 -12.05 -5.80
C VAL A 256 -4.71 -10.87 -6.52
N ALA A 257 -4.51 -9.76 -5.83
CA ALA A 257 -3.81 -8.59 -6.38
C ALA A 257 -2.43 -8.42 -5.73
N LEU A 258 -1.40 -8.23 -6.57
CA LEU A 258 -0.05 -7.88 -6.14
C LEU A 258 0.14 -6.38 -6.38
N MET A 259 0.38 -5.60 -5.32
CA MET A 259 0.42 -4.15 -5.35
C MET A 259 1.71 -3.60 -4.72
N GLY A 260 2.13 -2.42 -5.19
CA GLY A 260 3.35 -1.76 -4.73
C GLY A 260 4.54 -1.94 -5.66
N GLY A 261 5.55 -1.06 -5.50
CA GLY A 261 6.68 -0.93 -6.43
C GLY A 261 7.53 -2.19 -6.56
N ILE A 262 7.61 -3.01 -5.53
CA ILE A 262 8.40 -4.24 -5.53
C ILE A 262 7.86 -5.26 -6.55
N PHE A 263 6.57 -5.28 -6.81
CA PHE A 263 5.97 -6.18 -7.80
C PHE A 263 6.20 -5.75 -9.27
N ASN A 264 6.81 -4.57 -9.52
CA ASN A 264 7.35 -4.22 -10.83
C ASN A 264 8.59 -5.08 -11.19
N VAL A 265 9.20 -5.74 -10.20
CA VAL A 265 10.25 -6.74 -10.41
C VAL A 265 9.59 -8.05 -10.80
N LYS A 266 9.63 -8.36 -12.11
CA LYS A 266 8.93 -9.52 -12.72
C LYS A 266 9.27 -10.85 -12.05
N GLU A 267 10.53 -11.02 -11.62
CA GLU A 267 11.03 -12.21 -10.94
C GLU A 267 10.32 -12.41 -9.60
N ILE A 268 10.20 -11.36 -8.78
CA ILE A 268 9.49 -11.40 -7.50
C ILE A 268 8.00 -11.72 -7.74
N ALA A 269 7.35 -10.95 -8.59
CA ALA A 269 5.92 -11.16 -8.89
C ALA A 269 5.65 -12.58 -9.40
N SER A 270 6.52 -13.14 -10.26
CA SER A 270 6.41 -14.49 -10.79
C SER A 270 6.58 -15.56 -9.70
N LEU A 271 7.56 -15.38 -8.79
CA LEU A 271 7.79 -16.31 -7.68
C LEU A 271 6.60 -16.32 -6.70
N VAL A 272 6.13 -15.14 -6.30
CA VAL A 272 4.96 -14.99 -5.41
C VAL A 272 3.73 -15.62 -6.04
N ARG A 273 3.45 -15.33 -7.32
CA ARG A 273 2.33 -15.94 -8.07
C ARG A 273 2.41 -17.46 -8.08
N ARG A 274 3.58 -18.03 -8.36
CA ARG A 274 3.77 -19.49 -8.35
C ARG A 274 3.55 -20.10 -6.97
N SER A 275 4.03 -19.44 -5.92
CA SER A 275 3.84 -19.89 -4.54
C SER A 275 2.36 -19.95 -4.16
N ILE A 276 1.59 -18.91 -4.47
CA ILE A 276 0.15 -18.84 -4.20
C ILE A 276 -0.59 -19.91 -5.01
N LYS A 277 -0.32 -20.01 -6.33
CA LYS A 277 -0.95 -20.97 -7.23
C LYS A 277 -0.72 -22.45 -6.84
N ARG A 278 0.39 -22.75 -6.17
CA ARG A 278 0.68 -24.11 -5.66
C ARG A 278 -0.28 -24.50 -4.53
N VAL A 279 -0.70 -23.54 -3.70
CA VAL A 279 -1.60 -23.78 -2.55
C VAL A 279 -3.06 -23.56 -2.95
N SER A 280 -3.33 -22.62 -3.85
CA SER A 280 -4.67 -22.25 -4.29
C SER A 280 -4.72 -22.22 -5.81
N PRO A 281 -4.82 -23.40 -6.49
CA PRO A 281 -4.77 -23.46 -7.96
C PRO A 281 -5.89 -22.70 -8.65
N LYS A 282 -7.05 -22.57 -8.01
CA LYS A 282 -8.24 -21.88 -8.55
C LYS A 282 -8.19 -20.37 -8.41
N CYS A 283 -7.29 -19.80 -7.61
CA CYS A 283 -7.19 -18.35 -7.47
C CYS A 283 -6.83 -17.68 -8.81
N LYS A 284 -7.29 -16.45 -9.03
CA LYS A 284 -6.97 -15.64 -10.21
C LYS A 284 -6.08 -14.47 -9.79
N VAL A 285 -4.82 -14.46 -10.23
CA VAL A 285 -3.94 -13.30 -9.99
C VAL A 285 -4.28 -12.24 -11.02
N ILE A 286 -4.75 -11.09 -10.54
CA ILE A 286 -5.28 -9.99 -11.35
C ILE A 286 -4.41 -8.72 -11.22
N SER A 287 -4.52 -7.83 -12.19
CA SER A 287 -4.18 -6.43 -12.00
C SER A 287 -5.30 -5.73 -11.22
N PRO A 288 -4.99 -4.80 -10.31
CA PRO A 288 -6.01 -4.05 -9.57
C PRO A 288 -7.00 -3.37 -10.54
N LYS A 289 -8.30 -3.49 -10.27
CA LYS A 289 -9.36 -2.88 -11.07
C LYS A 289 -9.40 -1.36 -10.87
N PHE A 290 -9.18 -0.92 -9.62
CA PHE A 290 -9.16 0.48 -9.21
C PHE A 290 -8.05 0.76 -8.19
N LYS A 291 -7.70 2.04 -8.05
CA LYS A 291 -6.81 2.55 -6.99
C LYS A 291 -7.47 2.43 -5.61
N PRO A 292 -6.69 2.37 -4.50
CA PRO A 292 -7.24 2.18 -3.14
C PRO A 292 -8.27 3.23 -2.72
N ALA A 293 -8.10 4.51 -3.08
CA ALA A 293 -9.08 5.55 -2.75
C ALA A 293 -10.47 5.30 -3.39
N VAL A 294 -10.52 4.70 -4.60
CA VAL A 294 -11.78 4.22 -5.19
C VAL A 294 -12.32 3.00 -4.44
N GLY A 295 -11.43 2.14 -3.93
CA GLY A 295 -11.83 1.05 -3.02
C GLY A 295 -12.51 1.56 -1.76
N ALA A 296 -12.02 2.67 -1.18
CA ALA A 296 -12.68 3.34 -0.06
C ALA A 296 -14.09 3.86 -0.44
N VAL A 297 -14.24 4.43 -1.64
CA VAL A 297 -15.56 4.82 -2.19
C VAL A 297 -16.48 3.61 -2.31
N LEU A 298 -16.01 2.49 -2.88
CA LEU A 298 -16.82 1.28 -3.00
C LEU A 298 -17.30 0.74 -1.65
N LEU A 299 -16.44 0.77 -0.63
CA LEU A 299 -16.83 0.41 0.73
C LEU A 299 -17.82 1.40 1.33
N ALA A 300 -17.64 2.71 1.11
CA ALA A 300 -18.57 3.74 1.56
C ALA A 300 -19.96 3.60 0.90
N LEU A 301 -20.03 3.27 -0.39
CA LEU A 301 -21.28 2.99 -1.10
C LEU A 301 -22.00 1.76 -0.52
N LYS A 302 -21.29 0.71 -0.16
CA LYS A 302 -21.88 -0.46 0.54
C LYS A 302 -22.49 -0.10 1.88
N GLU A 303 -21.92 0.85 2.61
CA GLU A 303 -22.44 1.30 3.92
C GLU A 303 -23.75 2.12 3.82
N ILE A 304 -24.14 2.51 2.62
CA ILE A 304 -25.44 3.12 2.31
C ILE A 304 -26.30 2.19 1.42
N ASP A 305 -26.05 0.88 1.51
CA ASP A 305 -26.83 -0.19 0.85
C ASP A 305 -26.81 -0.13 -0.69
N ILE A 306 -25.82 0.52 -1.30
CA ILE A 306 -25.63 0.52 -2.75
C ILE A 306 -24.92 -0.78 -3.16
N GLN A 307 -25.55 -1.51 -4.08
CA GLN A 307 -25.00 -2.74 -4.64
C GLN A 307 -23.85 -2.42 -5.61
N ILE A 308 -22.71 -3.09 -5.44
CA ILE A 308 -21.55 -2.96 -6.32
C ILE A 308 -21.73 -3.90 -7.52
N ASP A 309 -22.42 -3.43 -8.54
CA ASP A 309 -22.72 -4.15 -9.77
C ASP A 309 -21.95 -3.61 -10.99
N GLU A 310 -22.05 -4.30 -12.12
CA GLU A 310 -21.36 -3.91 -13.36
C GLU A 310 -21.76 -2.51 -13.89
N PRO A 311 -23.05 -2.07 -13.85
CA PRO A 311 -23.43 -0.70 -14.19
C PRO A 311 -22.73 0.36 -13.34
N LEU A 312 -22.70 0.19 -12.02
CA LEU A 312 -22.01 1.08 -11.09
C LEU A 312 -20.50 1.14 -11.38
N LEU A 313 -19.86 -0.03 -11.57
CA LEU A 313 -18.42 -0.08 -11.86
C LEU A 313 -18.07 0.58 -13.19
N ARG A 314 -18.94 0.49 -14.22
CA ARG A 314 -18.78 1.23 -15.48
C ARG A 314 -18.92 2.74 -15.29
N SER A 315 -19.89 3.19 -14.48
CA SER A 315 -20.05 4.60 -14.12
C SER A 315 -18.80 5.16 -13.44
N ILE A 316 -18.29 4.45 -12.43
CA ILE A 316 -17.04 4.79 -11.72
C ILE A 316 -15.88 4.89 -12.71
N LYS A 317 -15.67 3.88 -13.55
CA LYS A 317 -14.56 3.85 -14.49
C LYS A 317 -14.60 4.99 -15.50
N SER A 318 -15.77 5.28 -16.07
CA SER A 318 -15.92 6.32 -17.08
C SER A 318 -15.79 7.73 -16.50
N SER A 319 -16.28 7.96 -15.27
CA SER A 319 -16.16 9.25 -14.59
C SER A 319 -14.74 9.48 -14.06
N LEU A 320 -14.06 8.44 -13.57
CA LEU A 320 -12.67 8.50 -13.13
C LEU A 320 -11.74 8.98 -14.25
N GLN A 321 -11.88 8.41 -15.46
CA GLN A 321 -11.09 8.83 -16.62
C GLN A 321 -11.30 10.32 -16.94
N ARG A 322 -12.54 10.78 -16.93
CA ARG A 322 -12.85 12.20 -17.19
C ARG A 322 -12.24 13.16 -16.18
N VAL A 323 -12.27 12.80 -14.88
CA VAL A 323 -11.72 13.65 -13.82
C VAL A 323 -10.19 13.64 -13.86
N GLU A 324 -9.56 12.52 -14.21
CA GLU A 324 -8.08 12.44 -14.35
C GLU A 324 -7.56 13.16 -15.61
N GLU A 325 -8.37 13.33 -16.65
CA GLU A 325 -8.03 14.05 -17.91
C GLU A 325 -8.29 15.55 -17.83
N THR A 326 -9.00 16.02 -16.80
CA THR A 326 -9.27 17.44 -16.61
C THR A 326 -8.08 18.09 -15.91
N PRO A 327 -7.37 19.06 -16.53
CA PRO A 327 -6.17 19.70 -16.01
C PRO A 327 -6.41 20.53 -14.74
#